data_e3327e810a4fce35aa61b0dacb144f3e
#
_entry.id   e3327e810a4fce35aa61b0dacb144f3e
#
_cell.length_a   1.000
_cell.length_b   1.000
_cell.length_c   1.000
_cell.angle_alpha   90.00
_cell.angle_beta   90.00
_cell.angle_gamma   90.00
#
_symmetry.space_group_name_H-M   'P 1'
#
loop_
_entity.id
_entity.type
_entity.pdbx_description
1 polymer ?
#
loop_
_entity_poly.entity_id
_entity_poly.type
_entity_poly.pdbx_seq_one_letter_code
_entity_poly.pdbx_strand_id
1 'polypeptide(L)'
;MPEIERGRPKGMALDHEGNIVVIEPHYSRINHFTPEGELVSQWGQHGRERGELSFPRSVAFAPDGSAFVSEFQIVERLQKFGLARESVQVEICGAGDKPSEFNRAEGLSLDATGKLYVADSCNHRVQVFDADGTFLREHGGPGAASGEFSYPYDVRVDEQGRQYVCEFGNSRVTVLDTDDQVLEIIGGAGSRPGQFNNPWSLALDSRGNLYVADSQNHRVQKLIRREPVAKFQLSSSPN
;
A
#
# COMPACT_ATOMS: atom_id res chain seq x y z
N MET A 1 22.46 13.33 -27.80
CA MET A 1 21.21 13.11 -27.04
C MET A 1 21.59 13.24 -25.59
N PRO A 2 20.85 13.97 -24.75
CA PRO A 2 21.13 13.94 -23.32
C PRO A 2 20.97 12.49 -22.87
N GLU A 3 21.91 11.98 -22.08
CA GLU A 3 21.79 10.69 -21.41
C GLU A 3 20.48 10.71 -20.63
N ILE A 4 19.52 9.88 -21.03
CA ILE A 4 18.33 9.64 -20.24
C ILE A 4 18.82 8.85 -19.02
N GLU A 5 19.06 9.54 -17.93
CA GLU A 5 19.32 8.90 -16.65
C GLU A 5 18.15 7.94 -16.37
N ARG A 6 18.47 6.65 -16.29
CA ARG A 6 17.46 5.61 -16.11
C ARG A 6 16.96 5.66 -14.67
N GLY A 7 15.85 6.34 -14.45
CA GLY A 7 15.11 6.27 -13.20
C GLY A 7 14.75 4.82 -12.83
N ARG A 8 14.63 4.54 -11.55
CA ARG A 8 14.15 3.24 -11.05
C ARG A 8 12.87 3.50 -10.26
N PRO A 9 11.70 3.52 -10.95
CA PRO A 9 10.43 3.69 -10.26
C PRO A 9 10.22 2.54 -9.26
N LYS A 10 9.57 2.84 -8.14
CA LYS A 10 9.34 1.87 -7.07
C LYS A 10 7.87 1.75 -6.68
N GLY A 11 7.13 2.84 -6.66
CA GLY A 11 5.73 2.86 -6.30
C GLY A 11 4.88 3.43 -7.43
N MET A 12 3.64 2.99 -7.50
CA MET A 12 2.63 3.51 -8.41
C MET A 12 1.30 3.64 -7.68
N ALA A 13 0.54 4.67 -8.04
CA ALA A 13 -0.83 4.90 -7.57
C ALA A 13 -1.67 5.51 -8.69
N LEU A 14 -2.96 5.62 -8.47
CA LEU A 14 -3.85 6.48 -9.27
C LEU A 14 -4.24 7.69 -8.41
N ASP A 15 -4.26 8.87 -8.99
CA ASP A 15 -4.86 10.04 -8.36
C ASP A 15 -6.38 10.09 -8.63
N HIS A 16 -7.06 11.13 -8.11
CA HIS A 16 -8.52 11.28 -8.27
C HIS A 16 -8.97 11.56 -9.69
N GLU A 17 -8.08 12.05 -10.53
CA GLU A 17 -8.34 12.33 -11.94
C GLU A 17 -8.09 11.08 -12.81
N GLY A 18 -7.61 10.00 -12.21
CA GLY A 18 -7.25 8.76 -12.90
C GLY A 18 -5.88 8.79 -13.55
N ASN A 19 -5.05 9.79 -13.23
CA ASN A 19 -3.67 9.82 -13.69
C ASN A 19 -2.84 8.73 -13.03
N ILE A 20 -1.87 8.21 -13.77
CA ILE A 20 -0.90 7.25 -13.27
C ILE A 20 0.21 8.02 -12.55
N VAL A 21 0.32 7.79 -11.25
CA VAL A 21 1.33 8.43 -10.42
C VAL A 21 2.50 7.48 -10.21
N VAL A 22 3.71 7.94 -10.51
CA VAL A 22 4.94 7.15 -10.46
C VAL A 22 5.94 7.80 -9.51
N ILE A 23 6.47 7.01 -8.58
CA ILE A 23 7.45 7.44 -7.60
C ILE A 23 8.84 7.05 -8.08
N GLU A 24 9.76 8.01 -8.10
CA GLU A 24 11.16 7.83 -8.44
C GLU A 24 12.08 8.16 -7.24
N PRO A 25 12.39 7.19 -6.39
CA PRO A 25 13.13 7.42 -5.14
C PRO A 25 14.49 8.10 -5.33
N HIS A 26 15.25 7.68 -6.35
CA HIS A 26 16.60 8.23 -6.60
C HIS A 26 16.60 9.69 -7.01
N TYR A 27 15.49 10.16 -7.57
CA TYR A 27 15.32 11.56 -7.97
C TYR A 27 14.47 12.35 -6.98
N SER A 28 13.98 11.69 -5.91
CA SER A 28 13.12 12.30 -4.90
C SER A 28 11.93 13.04 -5.52
N ARG A 29 11.30 12.43 -6.52
CA ARG A 29 10.21 13.05 -7.27
C ARG A 29 9.04 12.10 -7.52
N ILE A 30 7.89 12.70 -7.72
CA ILE A 30 6.63 12.05 -8.01
C ILE A 30 6.09 12.65 -9.30
N ASN A 31 5.85 11.80 -10.29
CA ASN A 31 5.37 12.18 -11.62
C ASN A 31 3.93 11.72 -11.80
N HIS A 32 3.10 12.57 -12.39
CA HIS A 32 1.73 12.26 -12.79
C HIS A 32 1.66 12.17 -14.31
N PHE A 33 1.14 11.08 -14.83
CA PHE A 33 0.96 10.84 -16.26
C PHE A 33 -0.52 10.60 -16.56
N THR A 34 -1.00 11.05 -17.72
CA THR A 34 -2.31 10.64 -18.22
C THR A 34 -2.33 9.11 -18.43
N PRO A 35 -3.52 8.48 -18.56
CA PRO A 35 -3.62 7.07 -18.96
C PRO A 35 -2.90 6.74 -20.28
N GLU A 36 -2.75 7.72 -21.15
CA GLU A 36 -2.05 7.62 -22.46
C GLU A 36 -0.53 7.75 -22.31
N GLY A 37 -0.03 8.12 -21.10
CA GLY A 37 1.40 8.22 -20.80
C GLY A 37 2.02 9.60 -20.99
N GLU A 38 1.22 10.65 -21.14
CA GLU A 38 1.71 12.03 -21.22
C GLU A 38 1.96 12.59 -19.81
N LEU A 39 3.10 13.24 -19.58
CA LEU A 39 3.44 13.86 -18.31
C LEU A 39 2.55 15.09 -18.05
N VAL A 40 1.75 15.01 -16.99
CA VAL A 40 0.84 16.10 -16.56
C VAL A 40 1.53 17.03 -15.58
N SER A 41 2.16 16.46 -14.56
CA SER A 41 2.83 17.23 -13.52
C SER A 41 3.95 16.43 -12.86
N GLN A 42 4.85 17.15 -12.23
CA GLN A 42 5.95 16.60 -11.44
C GLN A 42 6.15 17.45 -10.19
N TRP A 43 6.40 16.80 -9.06
CA TRP A 43 6.72 17.48 -7.81
C TRP A 43 7.66 16.63 -6.95
N GLY A 44 8.16 17.26 -5.87
CA GLY A 44 9.15 16.69 -4.97
C GLY A 44 10.52 17.32 -5.17
N GLN A 45 11.20 17.55 -4.08
CA GLN A 45 12.54 18.11 -4.01
C GLN A 45 13.38 17.23 -3.09
N HIS A 46 14.60 16.90 -3.53
CA HIS A 46 15.51 16.09 -2.71
C HIS A 46 15.95 16.84 -1.45
N GLY A 47 15.81 16.17 -0.31
CA GLY A 47 16.29 16.68 0.98
C GLY A 47 15.73 15.90 2.17
N ARG A 48 15.99 16.41 3.38
CA ARG A 48 15.58 15.79 4.65
C ARG A 48 14.66 16.67 5.47
N GLU A 49 14.55 17.93 5.08
CA GLU A 49 13.69 18.88 5.76
C GLU A 49 12.22 18.57 5.47
N ARG A 50 11.36 19.13 6.31
CA ARG A 50 9.92 19.03 6.10
C ARG A 50 9.51 19.61 4.74
N GLY A 51 8.80 18.84 3.93
CA GLY A 51 8.42 19.20 2.57
C GLY A 51 9.38 18.72 1.48
N GLU A 52 10.58 18.33 1.86
CA GLU A 52 11.52 17.66 0.95
C GLU A 52 11.29 16.15 0.98
N LEU A 53 11.77 15.44 -0.03
CA LEU A 53 11.64 13.99 -0.15
C LEU A 53 13.02 13.31 -0.11
N SER A 54 13.11 12.25 0.70
CA SER A 54 14.30 11.41 0.81
C SER A 54 13.93 9.96 0.55
N PHE A 55 14.21 9.45 -0.63
CA PHE A 55 13.87 8.09 -1.06
C PHE A 55 12.38 7.73 -0.85
N PRO A 56 11.44 8.51 -1.43
CA PRO A 56 10.01 8.21 -1.33
C PRO A 56 9.69 6.83 -1.88
N ARG A 57 8.74 6.12 -1.24
CA ARG A 57 8.44 4.71 -1.55
C ARG A 57 7.03 4.47 -2.04
N SER A 58 6.06 5.05 -1.35
CA SER A 58 4.65 4.91 -1.67
C SER A 58 3.94 6.24 -1.59
N VAL A 59 2.86 6.38 -2.34
CA VAL A 59 1.95 7.51 -2.26
C VAL A 59 0.52 7.00 -2.19
N ALA A 60 -0.29 7.62 -1.35
CA ALA A 60 -1.73 7.39 -1.28
C ALA A 60 -2.46 8.73 -1.27
N PHE A 61 -3.54 8.84 -2.06
CA PHE A 61 -4.31 10.06 -2.20
C PHE A 61 -5.56 10.00 -1.34
N ALA A 62 -5.72 11.02 -0.49
CA ALA A 62 -6.92 11.18 0.32
C ALA A 62 -8.07 11.79 -0.52
N PRO A 63 -9.35 11.60 -0.11
CA PRO A 63 -10.50 12.11 -0.85
C PRO A 63 -10.49 13.62 -1.12
N ASP A 64 -9.79 14.40 -0.31
CA ASP A 64 -9.58 15.84 -0.47
C ASP A 64 -8.48 16.20 -1.49
N GLY A 65 -7.88 15.20 -2.13
CA GLY A 65 -6.78 15.35 -3.09
C GLY A 65 -5.41 15.53 -2.43
N SER A 66 -5.30 15.58 -1.11
CA SER A 66 -4.01 15.55 -0.41
C SER A 66 -3.31 14.20 -0.60
N ALA A 67 -1.98 14.15 -0.45
CA ALA A 67 -1.19 12.96 -0.67
C ALA A 67 -0.33 12.62 0.54
N PHE A 68 -0.44 11.38 1.02
CA PHE A 68 0.54 10.83 1.96
C PHE A 68 1.68 10.17 1.18
N VAL A 69 2.91 10.44 1.59
CA VAL A 69 4.13 9.87 1.02
C VAL A 69 4.92 9.20 2.14
N SER A 70 5.32 7.94 1.92
CA SER A 70 6.26 7.25 2.83
C SER A 70 7.68 7.41 2.34
N GLU A 71 8.60 7.56 3.29
CA GLU A 71 10.03 7.70 3.06
C GLU A 71 10.80 6.81 4.04
N PHE A 72 11.87 6.17 3.56
CA PHE A 72 12.77 5.41 4.43
C PHE A 72 14.21 5.40 3.90
N GLN A 73 15.13 4.77 4.59
CA GLN A 73 16.58 4.66 4.44
C GLN A 73 17.36 5.76 5.14
N ILE A 74 17.05 7.03 4.91
CA ILE A 74 17.77 8.16 5.50
C ILE A 74 16.89 8.83 6.55
N VAL A 75 15.60 8.91 6.26
CA VAL A 75 14.55 9.43 7.15
C VAL A 75 13.42 8.42 7.16
N GLU A 76 13.00 8.00 8.34
CA GLU A 76 11.82 7.15 8.53
C GLU A 76 10.64 8.06 8.85
N ARG A 77 9.79 8.36 7.85
CA ARG A 77 8.65 9.25 8.04
C ARG A 77 7.54 9.06 7.02
N LEU A 78 6.41 9.64 7.34
CA LEU A 78 5.30 9.91 6.43
C LEU A 78 5.07 11.41 6.38
N GLN A 79 4.81 11.95 5.20
CA GLN A 79 4.39 13.34 5.04
C GLN A 79 3.06 13.40 4.30
N LYS A 80 2.11 14.24 4.78
CA LYS A 80 0.88 14.58 4.08
C LYS A 80 1.06 15.95 3.41
N PHE A 81 1.04 15.95 2.10
CA PHE A 81 1.09 17.15 1.28
C PHE A 81 -0.33 17.60 0.93
N GLY A 82 -0.58 18.92 1.02
CA GLY A 82 -1.82 19.52 0.54
C GLY A 82 -2.00 19.38 -0.97
N LEU A 83 -3.15 19.80 -1.48
CA LEU A 83 -3.51 19.67 -2.91
C LEU A 83 -2.48 20.32 -3.85
N ALA A 84 -1.98 21.50 -3.49
CA ALA A 84 -0.96 22.22 -4.27
C ALA A 84 0.47 21.65 -4.15
N ARG A 85 0.69 20.65 -3.28
CA ARG A 85 1.99 20.00 -3.01
C ARG A 85 3.07 20.95 -2.45
N GLU A 86 2.76 22.19 -2.19
CA GLU A 86 3.70 23.20 -1.70
C GLU A 86 3.82 23.23 -0.16
N SER A 87 2.87 22.61 0.54
CA SER A 87 2.85 22.60 2.01
C SER A 87 2.62 21.21 2.58
N VAL A 88 3.37 20.90 3.63
CA VAL A 88 3.16 19.70 4.45
C VAL A 88 2.15 20.02 5.54
N GLN A 89 1.03 19.33 5.52
CA GLN A 89 -0.03 19.44 6.51
C GLN A 89 0.29 18.62 7.76
N VAL A 90 0.76 17.39 7.55
CA VAL A 90 1.08 16.43 8.60
C VAL A 90 2.45 15.82 8.35
N GLU A 91 3.21 15.60 9.41
CA GLU A 91 4.43 14.82 9.40
C GLU A 91 4.39 13.85 10.59
N ILE A 92 4.57 12.56 10.29
CA ILE A 92 4.72 11.50 11.28
C ILE A 92 6.13 10.96 11.09
N CYS A 93 7.02 11.15 12.05
CA CYS A 93 8.40 10.75 11.90
C CYS A 93 8.95 10.12 13.16
N GLY A 94 9.89 9.21 12.96
CA GLY A 94 10.64 8.51 13.99
C GLY A 94 11.06 7.14 13.50
N ALA A 95 12.35 6.83 13.66
CA ALA A 95 12.84 5.48 13.48
C ALA A 95 12.65 4.71 14.78
N GLY A 96 12.01 3.55 14.74
CA GLY A 96 11.80 2.73 15.92
C GLY A 96 10.64 1.75 15.79
N ASP A 97 10.18 1.24 16.94
CA ASP A 97 9.16 0.22 17.05
C ASP A 97 7.92 0.65 17.87
N LYS A 98 7.91 1.87 18.41
CA LYS A 98 6.74 2.40 19.13
C LYS A 98 5.64 2.85 18.18
N PRO A 99 4.43 3.11 18.66
CA PRO A 99 3.40 3.78 17.87
C PRO A 99 3.91 5.07 17.21
N SER A 100 3.62 5.23 15.94
CA SER A 100 4.10 6.34 15.07
C SER A 100 5.60 6.37 14.79
N GLU A 101 6.37 5.39 15.25
CA GLU A 101 7.72 5.14 14.79
C GLU A 101 7.70 4.06 13.69
N PHE A 102 8.66 4.12 12.79
CA PHE A 102 8.72 3.20 11.64
C PHE A 102 10.09 2.53 11.51
N ASN A 103 10.07 1.35 10.95
CA ASN A 103 11.26 0.70 10.45
C ASN A 103 10.93 0.17 9.05
N ARG A 104 11.22 1.00 8.05
CA ARG A 104 10.93 0.76 6.65
C ARG A 104 9.43 0.78 6.34
N ALA A 105 8.81 1.98 6.39
CA ALA A 105 7.46 2.21 5.91
C ALA A 105 7.39 2.04 4.38
N GLU A 106 6.84 0.92 3.90
CA GLU A 106 6.79 0.56 2.47
C GLU A 106 5.47 1.01 1.82
N GLY A 107 4.42 0.23 1.88
CA GLY A 107 3.15 0.48 1.23
C GLY A 107 2.19 1.32 2.06
N LEU A 108 1.41 2.15 1.37
CA LEU A 108 0.37 2.99 1.94
C LEU A 108 -0.97 2.71 1.27
N SER A 109 -2.05 2.74 2.04
CA SER A 109 -3.42 2.73 1.52
C SER A 109 -4.32 3.61 2.36
N LEU A 110 -5.33 4.21 1.76
CA LEU A 110 -6.40 4.90 2.44
C LEU A 110 -7.70 4.13 2.28
N ASP A 111 -8.49 4.07 3.35
CA ASP A 111 -9.87 3.59 3.24
C ASP A 111 -10.82 4.73 2.80
N ALA A 112 -12.08 4.39 2.54
CA ALA A 112 -13.10 5.35 2.12
C ALA A 112 -13.42 6.44 3.17
N THR A 113 -13.01 6.24 4.43
CA THR A 113 -13.16 7.23 5.52
C THR A 113 -11.95 8.14 5.69
N GLY A 114 -10.88 7.90 4.91
CA GLY A 114 -9.61 8.64 4.96
C GLY A 114 -8.63 8.13 6.01
N LYS A 115 -8.85 6.96 6.62
CA LYS A 115 -7.85 6.33 7.49
C LYS A 115 -6.70 5.82 6.67
N LEU A 116 -5.48 6.11 7.14
CA LEU A 116 -4.24 5.69 6.51
C LEU A 116 -3.73 4.40 7.13
N TYR A 117 -3.49 3.40 6.28
CA TYR A 117 -2.86 2.13 6.62
C TYR A 117 -1.43 2.11 6.10
N VAL A 118 -0.48 1.74 6.95
CA VAL A 118 0.96 1.77 6.67
C VAL A 118 1.57 0.41 6.91
N ALA A 119 2.16 -0.18 5.88
CA ALA A 119 2.95 -1.40 6.01
C ALA A 119 4.34 -1.04 6.60
N ASP A 120 4.50 -1.24 7.89
CA ASP A 120 5.73 -1.01 8.66
C ASP A 120 6.58 -2.29 8.66
N SER A 121 7.30 -2.47 7.56
CA SER A 121 7.79 -3.76 7.08
C SER A 121 8.75 -4.46 8.05
N CYS A 122 9.79 -3.79 8.52
CA CYS A 122 10.76 -4.40 9.42
C CYS A 122 10.28 -4.52 10.87
N ASN A 123 9.18 -3.86 11.22
CA ASN A 123 8.46 -4.06 12.48
C ASN A 123 7.37 -5.13 12.37
N HIS A 124 7.19 -5.73 11.18
CA HIS A 124 6.25 -6.82 10.96
C HIS A 124 4.80 -6.48 11.30
N ARG A 125 4.37 -5.24 11.11
CA ARG A 125 3.05 -4.74 11.48
C ARG A 125 2.44 -3.84 10.41
N VAL A 126 1.15 -3.61 10.55
CA VAL A 126 0.43 -2.50 9.89
C VAL A 126 0.03 -1.51 10.97
N GLN A 127 0.35 -0.24 10.80
CA GLN A 127 -0.12 0.85 11.64
C GLN A 127 -1.26 1.59 10.93
N VAL A 128 -2.26 2.02 11.70
CA VAL A 128 -3.43 2.75 11.21
C VAL A 128 -3.51 4.11 11.87
N PHE A 129 -3.71 5.14 11.06
CA PHE A 129 -3.81 6.54 11.46
C PHE A 129 -5.12 7.14 10.96
N ASP A 130 -5.58 8.21 11.61
CA ASP A 130 -6.66 9.02 11.05
C ASP A 130 -6.14 9.98 9.94
N ALA A 131 -7.06 10.74 9.35
CA ALA A 131 -6.74 11.67 8.26
C ALA A 131 -5.78 12.81 8.69
N ASP A 132 -5.67 13.08 9.99
CA ASP A 132 -4.81 14.10 10.57
C ASP A 132 -3.46 13.52 11.04
N GLY A 133 -3.22 12.23 10.81
CA GLY A 133 -1.99 11.55 11.17
C GLY A 133 -1.91 11.11 12.63
N THR A 134 -3.03 11.12 13.36
CA THR A 134 -3.08 10.60 14.73
C THR A 134 -3.09 9.08 14.70
N PHE A 135 -2.23 8.45 15.47
CA PHE A 135 -2.20 6.99 15.62
C PHE A 135 -3.50 6.48 16.21
N LEU A 136 -4.09 5.49 15.58
CA LEU A 136 -5.32 4.84 16.02
C LEU A 136 -5.06 3.46 16.63
N ARG A 137 -4.33 2.62 15.91
CA ARG A 137 -4.03 1.24 16.30
C ARG A 137 -2.94 0.62 15.43
N GLU A 138 -2.48 -0.52 15.84
CA GLU A 138 -1.61 -1.38 15.05
C GLU A 138 -2.03 -2.84 15.17
N HIS A 139 -1.66 -3.66 14.21
CA HIS A 139 -1.87 -5.10 14.25
C HIS A 139 -0.76 -5.82 13.47
N GLY A 140 -0.61 -7.11 13.74
CA GLY A 140 0.48 -7.93 13.22
C GLY A 140 1.43 -8.36 14.32
N GLY A 141 2.68 -8.52 13.96
CA GLY A 141 3.77 -9.02 14.79
C GLY A 141 4.57 -10.06 14.02
N PRO A 142 5.83 -10.33 14.39
CA PRO A 142 6.72 -11.19 13.62
C PRO A 142 6.30 -12.65 13.67
N GLY A 143 6.05 -13.27 12.52
CA GLY A 143 5.74 -14.69 12.44
C GLY A 143 4.99 -15.12 11.19
N ALA A 144 4.41 -16.33 11.25
CA ALA A 144 3.65 -16.95 10.18
C ALA A 144 2.28 -17.48 10.61
N ALA A 145 1.95 -17.40 11.90
CA ALA A 145 0.64 -17.78 12.39
C ALA A 145 -0.46 -16.82 11.89
N SER A 146 -1.73 -17.15 12.18
CA SER A 146 -2.84 -16.26 11.81
C SER A 146 -2.73 -14.94 12.56
N GLY A 147 -2.75 -13.81 11.83
CA GLY A 147 -2.59 -12.49 12.40
C GLY A 147 -1.13 -12.03 12.62
N GLU A 148 -0.14 -12.90 12.42
CA GLU A 148 1.27 -12.54 12.37
C GLU A 148 1.71 -12.23 10.95
N PHE A 149 2.69 -11.35 10.78
CA PHE A 149 3.23 -10.96 9.47
C PHE A 149 4.75 -11.21 9.38
N SER A 150 5.22 -11.42 8.17
CA SER A 150 6.64 -11.45 7.87
C SER A 150 6.95 -10.48 6.73
N TYR A 151 7.56 -9.34 7.09
CA TYR A 151 7.88 -8.25 6.18
C TYR A 151 6.69 -7.85 5.31
N PRO A 152 5.64 -7.22 5.85
CA PRO A 152 4.54 -6.67 5.06
C PRO A 152 5.09 -5.55 4.18
N TYR A 153 5.06 -5.72 2.85
CA TYR A 153 5.59 -4.75 1.90
C TYR A 153 4.51 -3.84 1.31
N ASP A 154 3.28 -4.30 1.29
CA ASP A 154 2.18 -3.49 0.81
C ASP A 154 0.89 -3.81 1.57
N VAL A 155 0.03 -2.84 1.67
CA VAL A 155 -1.33 -2.97 2.20
C VAL A 155 -2.29 -2.28 1.25
N ARG A 156 -3.41 -2.92 0.94
CA ARG A 156 -4.53 -2.32 0.20
C ARG A 156 -5.80 -2.49 0.99
N VAL A 157 -6.64 -1.47 0.93
CA VAL A 157 -7.96 -1.51 1.58
C VAL A 157 -9.03 -1.38 0.51
N ASP A 158 -10.03 -2.26 0.54
CA ASP A 158 -11.14 -2.20 -0.40
C ASP A 158 -12.29 -1.32 0.11
N GLU A 159 -13.31 -1.13 -0.73
CA GLU A 159 -14.49 -0.32 -0.41
C GLU A 159 -15.28 -0.83 0.80
N GLN A 160 -15.12 -2.09 1.17
CA GLN A 160 -15.73 -2.69 2.36
C GLN A 160 -14.85 -2.57 3.60
N GLY A 161 -13.69 -1.92 3.50
CA GLY A 161 -12.74 -1.75 4.58
C GLY A 161 -11.88 -2.99 4.88
N ARG A 162 -11.91 -4.02 4.01
CA ARG A 162 -11.04 -5.20 4.17
C ARG A 162 -9.64 -4.84 3.76
N GLN A 163 -8.68 -5.31 4.56
CA GLN A 163 -7.26 -5.09 4.35
C GLN A 163 -6.65 -6.30 3.66
N TYR A 164 -5.84 -6.06 2.66
CA TYR A 164 -5.04 -7.06 1.96
C TYR A 164 -3.57 -6.75 2.24
N VAL A 165 -2.92 -7.57 3.04
CA VAL A 165 -1.53 -7.38 3.46
C VAL A 165 -0.62 -8.29 2.65
N CYS A 166 0.30 -7.71 1.87
CA CYS A 166 1.30 -8.41 1.09
C CYS A 166 2.50 -8.77 1.96
N GLU A 167 2.66 -10.04 2.28
CA GLU A 167 3.76 -10.52 3.11
C GLU A 167 4.90 -11.06 2.25
N PHE A 168 5.94 -10.25 2.07
CA PHE A 168 7.14 -10.62 1.34
C PHE A 168 7.81 -11.87 1.94
N GLY A 169 7.97 -11.92 3.26
CA GLY A 169 8.68 -13.01 3.93
C GLY A 169 7.90 -14.32 3.99
N ASN A 170 6.57 -14.27 4.13
CA ASN A 170 5.72 -15.47 4.16
C ASN A 170 5.22 -15.89 2.77
N SER A 171 5.55 -15.14 1.72
CA SER A 171 5.10 -15.42 0.34
C SER A 171 3.58 -15.60 0.23
N ARG A 172 2.80 -14.74 0.90
CA ARG A 172 1.34 -14.81 0.96
C ARG A 172 0.69 -13.44 0.99
N VAL A 173 -0.61 -13.41 0.82
CA VAL A 173 -1.45 -12.24 1.11
C VAL A 173 -2.42 -12.62 2.22
N THR A 174 -2.42 -11.87 3.31
CA THR A 174 -3.38 -12.04 4.41
C THR A 174 -4.49 -11.01 4.25
N VAL A 175 -5.74 -11.48 4.25
CA VAL A 175 -6.94 -10.64 4.18
C VAL A 175 -7.57 -10.54 5.55
N LEU A 176 -7.80 -9.30 6.01
CA LEU A 176 -8.41 -9.03 7.31
C LEU A 176 -9.69 -8.21 7.14
N ASP A 177 -10.57 -8.30 8.12
CA ASP A 177 -11.75 -7.44 8.21
C ASP A 177 -11.44 -6.08 8.88
N THR A 178 -12.47 -5.30 9.12
CA THR A 178 -12.38 -3.96 9.75
C THR A 178 -11.95 -3.99 11.22
N ASP A 179 -12.06 -5.15 11.88
CA ASP A 179 -11.67 -5.39 13.25
C ASP A 179 -10.32 -6.13 13.36
N ASP A 180 -9.54 -6.13 12.26
CA ASP A 180 -8.23 -6.74 12.10
C ASP A 180 -8.24 -8.28 12.31
N GLN A 181 -9.41 -8.93 12.12
CA GLN A 181 -9.53 -10.39 12.18
C GLN A 181 -9.21 -11.00 10.81
N VAL A 182 -8.41 -12.06 10.81
CA VAL A 182 -8.04 -12.75 9.56
C VAL A 182 -9.26 -13.45 8.97
N LEU A 183 -9.62 -13.05 7.74
CA LEU A 183 -10.67 -13.67 6.94
C LEU A 183 -10.13 -14.78 6.06
N GLU A 184 -8.98 -14.56 5.45
CA GLU A 184 -8.40 -15.46 4.45
C GLU A 184 -6.88 -15.30 4.37
N ILE A 185 -6.19 -16.39 4.06
CA ILE A 185 -4.78 -16.38 3.68
C ILE A 185 -4.70 -16.91 2.25
N ILE A 186 -4.16 -16.11 1.34
CA ILE A 186 -4.04 -16.40 -0.07
C ILE A 186 -2.59 -16.68 -0.42
N GLY A 187 -2.32 -17.79 -1.07
CA GLY A 187 -1.00 -18.15 -1.56
C GLY A 187 -0.18 -18.98 -0.59
N GLY A 188 1.12 -18.79 -0.64
CA GLY A 188 2.16 -19.54 0.04
C GLY A 188 3.34 -19.72 -0.89
N ALA A 189 4.50 -20.10 -0.35
CA ALA A 189 5.75 -20.18 -1.08
C ALA A 189 5.70 -21.16 -2.27
N GLY A 190 6.09 -20.70 -3.44
CA GLY A 190 6.18 -21.54 -4.64
C GLY A 190 6.04 -20.78 -5.95
N SER A 191 5.99 -21.55 -7.07
CA SER A 191 5.94 -21.00 -8.42
C SER A 191 4.67 -21.38 -9.20
N ARG A 192 3.79 -22.22 -8.64
CA ARG A 192 2.52 -22.61 -9.30
C ARG A 192 1.53 -21.45 -9.30
N PRO A 193 0.50 -21.47 -10.17
CA PRO A 193 -0.62 -20.53 -10.04
C PRO A 193 -1.21 -20.54 -8.62
N GLY A 194 -1.40 -19.34 -8.04
CA GLY A 194 -1.86 -19.18 -6.66
C GLY A 194 -0.77 -19.30 -5.59
N GLN A 195 0.47 -19.64 -5.94
CA GLN A 195 1.63 -19.57 -5.06
C GLN A 195 2.48 -18.35 -5.43
N PHE A 196 3.23 -17.82 -4.45
CA PHE A 196 4.08 -16.65 -4.63
C PHE A 196 5.52 -16.91 -4.22
N ASN A 197 6.42 -16.08 -4.73
CA ASN A 197 7.80 -16.04 -4.29
C ASN A 197 8.19 -14.58 -4.05
N ASN A 198 8.24 -14.22 -2.76
CA ASN A 198 8.52 -12.87 -2.30
C ASN A 198 7.67 -11.81 -3.04
N PRO A 199 6.34 -11.84 -2.90
CA PRO A 199 5.46 -10.84 -3.53
C PRO A 199 5.78 -9.45 -2.99
N TRP A 200 5.71 -8.45 -3.89
CA TRP A 200 6.17 -7.09 -3.55
C TRP A 200 5.04 -6.09 -3.34
N SER A 201 4.02 -6.14 -4.16
CA SER A 201 2.96 -5.14 -4.15
C SER A 201 1.64 -5.72 -4.62
N LEU A 202 0.55 -5.05 -4.27
CA LEU A 202 -0.82 -5.40 -4.57
C LEU A 202 -1.53 -4.29 -5.33
N ALA A 203 -2.53 -4.66 -6.10
CA ALA A 203 -3.55 -3.74 -6.59
C ALA A 203 -4.92 -4.42 -6.55
N LEU A 204 -5.96 -3.62 -6.32
CA LEU A 204 -7.35 -4.05 -6.39
C LEU A 204 -8.04 -3.32 -7.54
N ASP A 205 -8.84 -4.03 -8.34
CA ASP A 205 -9.70 -3.38 -9.32
C ASP A 205 -11.10 -3.10 -8.73
N SER A 206 -11.89 -2.32 -9.44
CA SER A 206 -13.26 -1.94 -9.02
C SER A 206 -14.23 -3.13 -8.88
N ARG A 207 -13.83 -4.33 -9.33
CA ARG A 207 -14.59 -5.57 -9.15
C ARG A 207 -14.08 -6.38 -7.96
N GLY A 208 -13.09 -5.87 -7.22
CA GLY A 208 -12.45 -6.55 -6.10
C GLY A 208 -11.51 -7.67 -6.51
N ASN A 209 -11.08 -7.75 -7.77
CA ASN A 209 -10.02 -8.68 -8.16
C ASN A 209 -8.69 -8.20 -7.62
N LEU A 210 -7.89 -9.14 -7.10
CA LEU A 210 -6.58 -8.87 -6.54
C LEU A 210 -5.49 -9.16 -7.58
N TYR A 211 -4.59 -8.20 -7.75
CA TYR A 211 -3.37 -8.35 -8.55
C TYR A 211 -2.17 -8.38 -7.62
N VAL A 212 -1.31 -9.34 -7.79
CA VAL A 212 -0.10 -9.55 -6.96
C VAL A 212 1.13 -9.47 -7.84
N ALA A 213 2.04 -8.56 -7.53
CA ALA A 213 3.37 -8.50 -8.13
C ALA A 213 4.23 -9.61 -7.50
N ASP A 214 4.23 -10.79 -8.12
CA ASP A 214 4.93 -12.01 -7.70
C ASP A 214 6.40 -11.93 -8.13
N SER A 215 7.17 -11.17 -7.38
CA SER A 215 8.43 -10.54 -7.78
C SER A 215 9.51 -11.54 -8.20
N GLN A 216 9.80 -12.54 -7.38
CA GLN A 216 10.84 -13.54 -7.67
C GLN A 216 10.37 -14.61 -8.65
N ASN A 217 9.10 -14.65 -8.98
CA ASN A 217 8.55 -15.43 -10.08
C ASN A 217 8.44 -14.63 -11.38
N HIS A 218 8.86 -13.35 -11.38
CA HIS A 218 8.86 -12.44 -12.54
C HIS A 218 7.52 -12.36 -13.26
N ARG A 219 6.42 -12.27 -12.50
CA ARG A 219 5.05 -12.23 -13.04
C ARG A 219 4.11 -11.38 -12.18
N VAL A 220 2.99 -11.00 -12.78
CA VAL A 220 1.81 -10.52 -12.04
C VAL A 220 0.76 -11.61 -12.10
N GLN A 221 0.17 -11.93 -10.96
CA GLN A 221 -0.97 -12.84 -10.89
C GLN A 221 -2.25 -12.06 -10.62
N LYS A 222 -3.30 -12.34 -11.40
CA LYS A 222 -4.65 -11.85 -11.15
C LYS A 222 -5.46 -12.95 -10.49
N LEU A 223 -5.97 -12.67 -9.30
CA LEU A 223 -6.91 -13.54 -8.58
C LEU A 223 -8.30 -12.95 -8.69
N ILE A 224 -9.21 -13.72 -9.25
CA ILE A 224 -10.58 -13.31 -9.48
C ILE A 224 -11.39 -13.59 -8.21
N ARG A 225 -12.04 -12.55 -7.69
CA ARG A 225 -12.95 -12.70 -6.57
C ARG A 225 -14.18 -13.45 -7.04
N ARG A 226 -14.46 -14.56 -6.38
CA ARG A 226 -15.76 -15.27 -6.57
C ARG A 226 -16.74 -14.69 -5.57
N GLU A 227 -17.89 -14.20 -6.04
CA GLU A 227 -19.00 -13.94 -5.15
C GLU A 227 -19.41 -15.27 -4.48
N PRO A 228 -19.78 -15.24 -3.19
CA PRO A 228 -20.30 -16.44 -2.55
C PRO A 228 -21.51 -16.90 -3.35
N VAL A 229 -21.49 -18.13 -3.82
CA VAL A 229 -22.67 -18.75 -4.44
C VAL A 229 -23.79 -18.69 -3.41
N ALA A 230 -24.87 -17.96 -3.70
CA ALA A 230 -26.02 -17.89 -2.83
C ALA A 230 -26.46 -19.33 -2.51
N LYS A 231 -26.44 -19.72 -1.23
CA LYS A 231 -27.00 -21.00 -0.82
C LYS A 231 -28.48 -20.95 -1.15
N PHE A 232 -28.94 -21.78 -2.07
CA PHE A 232 -30.35 -21.98 -2.28
C PHE A 232 -30.99 -22.47 -0.98
N GLN A 233 -31.76 -21.62 -0.33
CA GLN A 233 -32.66 -22.07 0.72
C GLN A 233 -33.76 -22.87 0.03
N LEU A 234 -33.80 -24.17 0.29
CA LEU A 234 -34.95 -24.98 -0.03
C LEU A 234 -36.12 -24.39 0.77
N SER A 235 -37.10 -23.80 0.04
CA SER A 235 -38.35 -23.41 0.64
C SER A 235 -39.06 -24.69 1.10
N SER A 236 -39.08 -24.93 2.42
CA SER A 236 -40.00 -25.90 3.00
C SER A 236 -41.43 -25.35 2.83
N SER A 237 -42.16 -25.89 1.88
CA SER A 237 -43.60 -25.67 1.79
C SER A 237 -44.27 -26.27 3.04
N PRO A 238 -45.10 -25.53 3.75
CA PRO A 238 -45.94 -26.15 4.79
C PRO A 238 -47.03 -26.97 4.15
N ASN A 239 -47.16 -28.21 4.60
CA ASN A 239 -48.39 -29.02 4.37
C ASN A 239 -49.54 -28.45 5.17
#